data_fbebfa002ed1f3db26b4b4e62760ccd3
#
_entry.id   fbebfa002ed1f3db26b4b4e62760ccd3
#
_cell.length_a   1.000
_cell.length_b   1.000
_cell.length_c   1.000
_cell.angle_alpha   90.00
_cell.angle_beta   90.00
_cell.angle_gamma   90.00
#
_symmetry.space_group_name_H-M   'P 1'
#
loop_
_entity.id
_entity.type
_entity.pdbx_description
1 polymer ?
#
loop_
_entity_poly.entity_id
_entity_poly.type
_entity_poly.pdbx_seq_one_letter_code
_entity_poly.pdbx_strand_id
1 'polypeptide(L)'
;MTVSKTKAKLVDVARQLFAKMGVENTTMNDIALASKKGRRTLYTYFKSKEDIYLAVVESELDILSDMMKHVVEKDIQPDEKLMEMIYTHLDAVKEVVFRNGTLRANFFRDIWRVEKVRKRFDATETQLFKEVLREGMEKGVFQIDDLDMTAEIVHYSVKGIETPYIRGHIGANLDDAVRDTYVTRLVLGALAVSYTHLTLPT
;
A
#
# COMPACT_ATOMS: atom_id res chain seq x y z
N MET A 1 -3.91 16.43 -14.43
CA MET A 1 -3.97 17.79 -13.83
C MET A 1 -2.67 18.05 -13.09
N THR A 2 -1.95 19.12 -13.43
CA THR A 2 -0.70 19.45 -12.74
C THR A 2 -1.02 19.88 -11.30
N VAL A 3 -0.58 19.09 -10.32
CA VAL A 3 -0.73 19.45 -8.90
C VAL A 3 0.04 20.75 -8.66
N SER A 4 -0.60 21.74 -8.05
CA SER A 4 0.07 22.99 -7.68
C SER A 4 1.27 22.70 -6.77
N LYS A 5 2.47 23.22 -7.11
CA LYS A 5 3.68 23.08 -6.29
C LYS A 5 3.45 23.49 -4.83
N THR A 6 2.56 24.45 -4.60
CA THR A 6 2.18 24.89 -3.26
C THR A 6 1.35 23.82 -2.53
N LYS A 7 0.38 23.18 -3.20
CA LYS A 7 -0.42 22.10 -2.61
C LYS A 7 0.48 20.92 -2.22
N ALA A 8 1.36 20.48 -3.12
CA ALA A 8 2.31 19.40 -2.85
C ALA A 8 3.21 19.70 -1.64
N LYS A 9 3.76 20.92 -1.56
CA LYS A 9 4.57 21.35 -0.40
C LYS A 9 3.78 21.33 0.91
N LEU A 10 2.52 21.74 0.91
CA LEU A 10 1.66 21.72 2.10
C LEU A 10 1.39 20.29 2.58
N VAL A 11 1.13 19.37 1.65
CA VAL A 11 0.96 17.93 1.94
C VAL A 11 2.24 17.33 2.51
N ASP A 12 3.40 17.61 1.93
CA ASP A 12 4.68 17.10 2.40
C ASP A 12 5.03 17.59 3.81
N VAL A 13 4.84 18.89 4.08
CA VAL A 13 5.04 19.45 5.43
C VAL A 13 4.06 18.84 6.45
N ALA A 14 2.80 18.66 6.06
CA ALA A 14 1.80 18.01 6.92
C ALA A 14 2.20 16.57 7.24
N ARG A 15 2.65 15.80 6.24
CA ARG A 15 3.19 14.43 6.42
C ARG A 15 4.31 14.40 7.47
N GLN A 16 5.28 15.30 7.36
CA GLN A 16 6.40 15.38 8.30
C GLN A 16 5.95 15.72 9.72
N LEU A 17 5.00 16.65 9.87
CA LEU A 17 4.46 17.03 11.17
C LEU A 17 3.60 15.91 11.78
N PHE A 18 2.78 15.24 10.98
CA PHE A 18 1.99 14.10 11.43
C PHE A 18 2.89 12.94 11.89
N ALA A 19 3.99 12.69 11.18
CA ALA A 19 4.98 11.70 11.58
C ALA A 19 5.66 12.07 12.92
N LYS A 20 5.99 13.36 13.11
CA LYS A 20 6.75 13.83 14.27
C LYS A 20 5.89 14.00 15.52
N MET A 21 4.70 14.55 15.40
CA MET A 21 3.86 14.98 16.54
C MET A 21 2.54 14.22 16.62
N GLY A 22 2.19 13.50 15.57
CA GLY A 22 0.88 12.89 15.41
C GLY A 22 -0.16 13.82 14.79
N VAL A 23 -1.18 13.23 14.18
CA VAL A 23 -2.29 13.97 13.56
C VAL A 23 -3.05 14.78 14.58
N GLU A 24 -3.31 14.22 15.78
CA GLU A 24 -4.10 14.88 16.83
C GLU A 24 -3.41 16.16 17.34
N ASN A 25 -2.10 16.10 17.53
CA ASN A 25 -1.32 17.19 18.10
C ASN A 25 -0.88 18.24 17.06
N THR A 26 -1.09 17.99 15.77
CA THR A 26 -0.75 18.94 14.70
C THR A 26 -1.93 19.85 14.42
N THR A 27 -1.68 21.15 14.33
CA THR A 27 -2.69 22.16 13.98
C THR A 27 -2.49 22.71 12.57
N MET A 28 -3.54 23.31 12.00
CA MET A 28 -3.44 24.06 10.74
C MET A 28 -2.41 25.19 10.80
N ASN A 29 -2.24 25.79 11.99
CA ASN A 29 -1.25 26.84 12.21
C ASN A 29 0.20 26.30 12.13
N ASP A 30 0.46 25.14 12.72
CA ASP A 30 1.78 24.48 12.65
C ASP A 30 2.16 24.19 11.21
N ILE A 31 1.20 23.70 10.39
CA ILE A 31 1.42 23.41 8.98
C ILE A 31 1.70 24.70 8.21
N ALA A 32 0.96 25.78 8.47
CA ALA A 32 1.17 27.08 7.82
C ALA A 32 2.58 27.62 8.13
N LEU A 33 2.97 27.61 9.40
CA LEU A 33 4.29 28.08 9.87
C LEU A 33 5.42 27.23 9.26
N ALA A 34 5.36 25.92 9.39
CA ALA A 34 6.41 25.03 8.90
C ALA A 34 6.55 25.07 7.37
N SER A 35 5.45 25.24 6.63
CA SER A 35 5.48 25.38 5.17
C SER A 35 5.98 26.75 4.68
N LYS A 36 6.15 27.71 5.60
CA LYS A 36 6.42 29.12 5.29
C LYS A 36 5.35 29.73 4.37
N LYS A 37 4.09 29.34 4.59
CA LYS A 37 2.93 29.87 3.86
C LYS A 37 1.97 30.56 4.83
N GLY A 38 1.32 31.63 4.37
CA GLY A 38 0.29 32.29 5.17
C GLY A 38 -0.92 31.35 5.40
N ARG A 39 -1.59 31.50 6.55
CA ARG A 39 -2.83 30.75 6.88
C ARG A 39 -3.86 30.86 5.74
N ARG A 40 -4.03 32.05 5.17
CA ARG A 40 -4.95 32.28 4.02
C ARG A 40 -4.62 31.35 2.85
N THR A 41 -3.34 31.23 2.49
CA THR A 41 -2.90 30.32 1.43
C THR A 41 -3.23 28.86 1.76
N LEU A 42 -2.97 28.41 3.00
CA LEU A 42 -3.31 27.06 3.44
C LEU A 42 -4.82 26.80 3.27
N TYR A 43 -5.67 27.69 3.78
CA TYR A 43 -7.13 27.54 3.69
C TYR A 43 -7.70 27.66 2.26
N THR A 44 -6.93 28.18 1.30
CA THR A 44 -7.29 28.13 -0.12
C THR A 44 -7.26 26.70 -0.67
N TYR A 45 -6.37 25.86 -0.16
CA TYR A 45 -6.19 24.47 -0.63
C TYR A 45 -6.94 23.44 0.24
N PHE A 46 -7.03 23.69 1.55
CA PHE A 46 -7.56 22.75 2.53
C PHE A 46 -8.43 23.46 3.55
N LYS A 47 -9.67 23.05 3.65
CA LYS A 47 -10.63 23.67 4.57
C LYS A 47 -10.43 23.23 6.02
N SER A 48 -9.87 22.05 6.22
CA SER A 48 -9.68 21.44 7.53
C SER A 48 -8.36 20.64 7.59
N LYS A 49 -7.93 20.30 8.81
CA LYS A 49 -6.83 19.36 9.07
C LYS A 49 -7.10 17.99 8.44
N GLU A 50 -8.35 17.62 8.42
CA GLU A 50 -8.81 16.35 7.87
C GLU A 50 -8.66 16.29 6.35
N ASP A 51 -8.93 17.39 5.63
CA ASP A 51 -8.68 17.46 4.18
C ASP A 51 -7.19 17.28 3.88
N ILE A 52 -6.30 17.85 4.70
CA ILE A 52 -4.86 17.64 4.56
C ILE A 52 -4.47 16.20 4.89
N TYR A 53 -5.07 15.62 5.93
CA TYR A 53 -4.83 14.24 6.32
C TYR A 53 -5.19 13.28 5.17
N LEU A 54 -6.36 13.44 4.57
CA LEU A 54 -6.75 12.63 3.41
C LEU A 54 -5.83 12.84 2.20
N ALA A 55 -5.36 14.08 1.98
CA ALA A 55 -4.39 14.36 0.91
C ALA A 55 -3.01 13.73 1.19
N VAL A 56 -2.60 13.60 2.46
CA VAL A 56 -1.39 12.84 2.84
C VAL A 56 -1.60 11.36 2.56
N VAL A 57 -2.74 10.77 2.97
CA VAL A 57 -3.06 9.37 2.67
C VAL A 57 -3.07 9.13 1.16
N GLU A 58 -3.72 9.99 0.37
CA GLU A 58 -3.73 9.89 -1.10
C GLU A 58 -2.30 9.89 -1.67
N SER A 59 -1.44 10.77 -1.17
CA SER A 59 -0.04 10.85 -1.61
C SER A 59 0.79 9.60 -1.23
N GLU A 60 0.53 8.96 -0.10
CA GLU A 60 1.18 7.69 0.26
C GLU A 60 0.70 6.54 -0.65
N LEU A 61 -0.58 6.51 -1.00
CA LEU A 61 -1.13 5.53 -1.94
C LEU A 61 -0.60 5.72 -3.36
N ASP A 62 -0.39 6.97 -3.81
CA ASP A 62 0.25 7.25 -5.10
C ASP A 62 1.69 6.73 -5.13
N ILE A 63 2.46 6.92 -4.03
CA ILE A 63 3.82 6.37 -3.90
C ILE A 63 3.80 4.85 -3.97
N LEU A 64 2.89 4.20 -3.22
CA LEU A 64 2.76 2.74 -3.25
C LEU A 64 2.39 2.23 -4.64
N SER A 65 1.46 2.90 -5.34
CA SER A 65 1.11 2.59 -6.73
C SER A 65 2.35 2.61 -7.64
N ASP A 66 3.22 3.61 -7.49
CA ASP A 66 4.42 3.72 -8.31
C ASP A 66 5.47 2.66 -7.96
N MET A 67 5.59 2.28 -6.67
CA MET A 67 6.44 1.16 -6.26
C MET A 67 5.96 -0.16 -6.88
N MET A 68 4.65 -0.43 -6.85
CA MET A 68 4.07 -1.64 -7.44
C MET A 68 4.23 -1.69 -8.95
N LYS A 69 4.03 -0.58 -9.67
CA LYS A 69 4.31 -0.49 -11.11
C LYS A 69 5.76 -0.83 -11.43
N HIS A 70 6.69 -0.33 -10.62
CA HIS A 70 8.10 -0.65 -10.80
C HIS A 70 8.38 -2.16 -10.64
N VAL A 71 7.67 -2.86 -9.75
CA VAL A 71 7.78 -4.32 -9.66
C VAL A 71 7.27 -5.00 -10.92
N VAL A 72 6.12 -4.56 -11.46
CA VAL A 72 5.55 -5.10 -12.70
C VAL A 72 6.49 -4.95 -13.88
N GLU A 73 7.24 -3.84 -13.96
CA GLU A 73 8.21 -3.54 -15.02
C GLU A 73 9.53 -4.34 -14.92
N LYS A 74 9.78 -5.07 -13.82
CA LYS A 74 11.00 -5.86 -13.66
C LYS A 74 11.05 -7.02 -14.63
N ASP A 75 12.25 -7.37 -15.08
CA ASP A 75 12.51 -8.59 -15.89
C ASP A 75 12.81 -9.78 -14.97
N ILE A 76 11.78 -10.24 -14.25
CA ILE A 76 11.79 -11.42 -13.39
C ILE A 76 10.59 -12.33 -13.70
N GLN A 77 10.54 -13.53 -13.10
CA GLN A 77 9.44 -14.46 -13.35
C GLN A 77 8.11 -13.93 -12.76
N PRO A 78 6.96 -14.24 -13.37
CA PRO A 78 5.65 -13.75 -12.92
C PRO A 78 5.28 -14.14 -11.48
N ASP A 79 5.69 -15.31 -11.02
CA ASP A 79 5.50 -15.76 -9.64
C ASP A 79 6.35 -14.94 -8.65
N GLU A 80 7.58 -14.61 -9.01
CA GLU A 80 8.43 -13.70 -8.24
C GLU A 80 7.83 -12.28 -8.21
N LYS A 81 7.36 -11.76 -9.36
CA LYS A 81 6.66 -10.46 -9.43
C LYS A 81 5.46 -10.41 -8.50
N LEU A 82 4.61 -11.45 -8.55
CA LEU A 82 3.40 -11.51 -7.74
C LEU A 82 3.73 -11.46 -6.24
N MET A 83 4.71 -12.24 -5.81
CA MET A 83 5.15 -12.24 -4.41
C MET A 83 5.78 -10.91 -4.01
N GLU A 84 6.63 -10.34 -4.87
CA GLU A 84 7.25 -9.03 -4.60
C GLU A 84 6.19 -7.91 -4.52
N MET A 85 5.14 -7.95 -5.35
CA MET A 85 4.03 -6.99 -5.27
C MET A 85 3.29 -7.10 -3.92
N ILE A 86 2.98 -8.32 -3.48
CA ILE A 86 2.29 -8.56 -2.21
C ILE A 86 3.12 -8.01 -1.03
N TYR A 87 4.42 -8.31 -0.98
CA TYR A 87 5.28 -7.81 0.08
C TYR A 87 5.51 -6.29 -0.01
N THR A 88 5.67 -5.74 -1.22
CA THR A 88 5.77 -4.30 -1.43
C THR A 88 4.55 -3.58 -0.86
N HIS A 89 3.35 -4.11 -1.10
CA HIS A 89 2.11 -3.55 -0.52
C HIS A 89 2.12 -3.62 1.01
N LEU A 90 2.33 -4.81 1.57
CA LEU A 90 2.26 -5.04 3.02
C LEU A 90 3.32 -4.24 3.79
N ASP A 91 4.55 -4.20 3.29
CA ASP A 91 5.64 -3.49 3.94
C ASP A 91 5.48 -1.96 3.83
N ALA A 92 5.05 -1.45 2.67
CA ALA A 92 4.79 -0.02 2.51
C ALA A 92 3.68 0.45 3.44
N VAL A 93 2.55 -0.28 3.54
CA VAL A 93 1.46 0.07 4.46
C VAL A 93 1.93 -0.02 5.91
N LYS A 94 2.70 -1.06 6.27
CA LYS A 94 3.29 -1.22 7.60
C LYS A 94 4.22 -0.05 7.93
N GLU A 95 5.11 0.34 7.02
CA GLU A 95 6.04 1.47 7.20
C GLU A 95 5.28 2.79 7.42
N VAL A 96 4.26 3.08 6.61
CA VAL A 96 3.41 4.28 6.75
C VAL A 96 2.77 4.31 8.13
N VAL A 97 2.22 3.19 8.61
CA VAL A 97 1.59 3.08 9.93
C VAL A 97 2.61 3.25 11.07
N PHE A 98 3.80 2.66 10.95
CA PHE A 98 4.85 2.81 11.98
C PHE A 98 5.44 4.22 12.00
N ARG A 99 5.78 4.77 10.84
CA ARG A 99 6.36 6.11 10.71
C ARG A 99 5.42 7.20 11.25
N ASN A 100 4.14 7.04 11.03
CA ASN A 100 3.14 8.02 11.43
C ASN A 100 2.42 7.66 12.75
N GLY A 101 2.97 6.82 13.60
CA GLY A 101 2.57 6.40 14.97
C GLY A 101 1.09 6.54 15.40
N THR A 102 0.48 7.69 15.14
CA THR A 102 -0.91 8.03 15.40
C THR A 102 -1.87 7.75 14.22
N LEU A 103 -1.37 7.53 13.01
CA LEU A 103 -2.20 6.97 11.93
C LEU A 103 -2.76 5.61 12.33
N ARG A 104 -2.09 4.92 13.24
CA ARG A 104 -2.49 3.62 13.77
C ARG A 104 -3.89 3.63 14.41
N ALA A 105 -4.21 4.65 15.21
CA ALA A 105 -5.52 4.75 15.88
C ALA A 105 -6.59 5.35 14.96
N ASN A 106 -6.23 6.36 14.16
CA ASN A 106 -7.18 7.09 13.32
C ASN A 106 -7.43 6.41 11.97
N PHE A 107 -6.42 5.72 11.41
CA PHE A 107 -6.57 4.89 10.21
C PHE A 107 -7.66 3.82 10.37
N PHE A 108 -7.76 3.22 11.55
CA PHE A 108 -8.80 2.23 11.85
C PHE A 108 -10.12 2.84 12.36
N ARG A 109 -10.12 4.10 12.83
CA ARG A 109 -11.32 4.77 13.33
C ARG A 109 -12.16 5.41 12.23
N ASP A 110 -11.51 6.00 11.22
CA ASP A 110 -12.16 6.71 10.10
C ASP A 110 -12.08 5.92 8.78
N ILE A 111 -12.24 4.61 8.87
CA ILE A 111 -12.08 3.68 7.75
C ILE A 111 -12.89 4.08 6.51
N TRP A 112 -14.11 4.61 6.69
CA TRP A 112 -14.99 5.02 5.59
C TRP A 112 -14.45 6.18 4.74
N ARG A 113 -13.73 7.11 5.36
CA ARG A 113 -13.14 8.26 4.62
C ARG A 113 -11.87 7.83 3.90
N VAL A 114 -11.06 7.02 4.55
CA VAL A 114 -9.88 6.41 3.94
C VAL A 114 -10.27 5.50 2.79
N GLU A 115 -11.32 4.71 2.93
CA GLU A 115 -11.87 3.87 1.87
C GLU A 115 -12.24 4.66 0.61
N LYS A 116 -12.83 5.84 0.76
CA LYS A 116 -13.14 6.69 -0.39
C LYS A 116 -11.90 7.13 -1.16
N VAL A 117 -10.81 7.44 -0.44
CA VAL A 117 -9.53 7.81 -1.06
C VAL A 117 -8.84 6.58 -1.66
N ARG A 118 -8.95 5.43 -1.02
CA ARG A 118 -8.37 4.17 -1.49
C ARG A 118 -8.97 3.63 -2.78
N LYS A 119 -10.22 3.92 -3.12
CA LYS A 119 -10.90 3.35 -4.30
C LYS A 119 -10.07 3.46 -5.60
N ARG A 120 -9.39 4.58 -5.80
CA ARG A 120 -8.53 4.76 -6.98
C ARG A 120 -7.31 3.86 -6.92
N PHE A 121 -6.68 3.74 -5.76
CA PHE A 121 -5.56 2.84 -5.52
C PHE A 121 -5.99 1.39 -5.71
N ASP A 122 -7.09 0.98 -5.06
CA ASP A 122 -7.62 -0.39 -5.14
C ASP A 122 -7.85 -0.82 -6.61
N ALA A 123 -8.44 0.07 -7.44
CA ALA A 123 -8.62 -0.20 -8.86
C ALA A 123 -7.29 -0.33 -9.63
N THR A 124 -6.30 0.53 -9.32
CA THR A 124 -4.98 0.48 -9.94
C THR A 124 -4.25 -0.79 -9.53
N GLU A 125 -4.25 -1.13 -8.26
CA GLU A 125 -3.61 -2.33 -7.73
C GLU A 125 -4.20 -3.62 -8.34
N THR A 126 -5.54 -3.72 -8.39
CA THR A 126 -6.20 -4.86 -9.04
C THR A 126 -5.77 -4.98 -10.50
N GLN A 127 -5.63 -3.86 -11.22
CA GLN A 127 -5.16 -3.88 -12.60
C GLN A 127 -3.70 -4.35 -12.70
N LEU A 128 -2.82 -3.92 -11.81
CA LEU A 128 -1.42 -4.38 -11.77
C LEU A 128 -1.32 -5.89 -11.47
N PHE A 129 -2.13 -6.41 -10.54
CA PHE A 129 -2.24 -7.86 -10.34
C PHE A 129 -2.69 -8.59 -11.59
N LYS A 130 -3.70 -8.07 -12.33
CA LYS A 130 -4.14 -8.64 -13.60
C LYS A 130 -3.03 -8.72 -14.63
N GLU A 131 -2.18 -7.70 -14.72
CA GLU A 131 -1.04 -7.66 -15.65
C GLU A 131 -0.06 -8.80 -15.36
N VAL A 132 0.35 -8.97 -14.10
CA VAL A 132 1.26 -10.05 -13.70
C VAL A 132 0.64 -11.43 -13.83
N LEU A 133 -0.62 -11.59 -13.44
CA LEU A 133 -1.33 -12.86 -13.59
C LEU A 133 -1.48 -13.26 -15.06
N ARG A 134 -1.81 -12.30 -15.95
CA ARG A 134 -1.88 -12.53 -17.40
C ARG A 134 -0.52 -12.94 -17.97
N GLU A 135 0.55 -12.23 -17.61
CA GLU A 135 1.92 -12.60 -18.00
C GLU A 135 2.25 -14.03 -17.58
N GLY A 136 1.86 -14.41 -16.34
CA GLY A 136 2.06 -15.78 -15.85
C GLY A 136 1.26 -16.82 -16.60
N MET A 137 0.02 -16.52 -17.02
CA MET A 137 -0.76 -17.41 -17.89
C MET A 137 -0.12 -17.59 -19.27
N GLU A 138 0.34 -16.48 -19.88
CA GLU A 138 1.00 -16.50 -21.18
C GLU A 138 2.32 -17.28 -21.18
N LYS A 139 3.06 -17.23 -20.06
CA LYS A 139 4.30 -17.99 -19.85
C LYS A 139 4.07 -19.41 -19.33
N GLY A 140 2.82 -19.83 -19.08
CA GLY A 140 2.48 -21.15 -18.55
C GLY A 140 2.88 -21.36 -17.09
N VAL A 141 3.14 -20.28 -16.34
CA VAL A 141 3.47 -20.30 -14.90
C VAL A 141 2.21 -20.45 -14.07
N PHE A 142 1.13 -19.76 -14.45
CA PHE A 142 -0.16 -19.80 -13.76
C PHE A 142 -1.21 -20.53 -14.58
N GLN A 143 -2.07 -21.28 -13.91
CA GLN A 143 -3.28 -21.89 -14.47
C GLN A 143 -4.50 -21.24 -13.83
N ILE A 144 -5.13 -20.30 -14.54
CA ILE A 144 -6.20 -19.45 -14.05
C ILE A 144 -7.39 -19.56 -15.00
N ASP A 145 -8.57 -19.88 -14.47
CA ASP A 145 -9.80 -20.00 -15.24
C ASP A 145 -10.47 -18.64 -15.47
N ASP A 146 -10.46 -17.77 -14.46
CA ASP A 146 -11.02 -16.41 -14.48
C ASP A 146 -10.01 -15.40 -13.94
N LEU A 147 -9.42 -14.64 -14.86
CA LEU A 147 -8.39 -13.67 -14.54
C LEU A 147 -8.93 -12.51 -13.67
N ASP A 148 -10.15 -12.06 -13.96
CA ASP A 148 -10.73 -10.90 -13.26
C ASP A 148 -11.06 -11.28 -11.82
N MET A 149 -11.74 -12.41 -11.62
CA MET A 149 -12.03 -12.92 -10.29
C MET A 149 -10.76 -13.23 -9.49
N THR A 150 -9.76 -13.85 -10.12
CA THR A 150 -8.49 -14.18 -9.45
C THR A 150 -7.77 -12.92 -8.98
N ALA A 151 -7.69 -11.89 -9.81
CA ALA A 151 -7.06 -10.63 -9.43
C ALA A 151 -7.80 -9.92 -8.29
N GLU A 152 -9.14 -9.94 -8.29
CA GLU A 152 -9.95 -9.41 -7.21
C GLU A 152 -9.73 -10.20 -5.91
N ILE A 153 -9.70 -11.53 -5.96
CA ILE A 153 -9.43 -12.38 -4.79
C ILE A 153 -8.04 -12.08 -4.22
N VAL A 154 -7.00 -11.97 -5.06
CA VAL A 154 -5.65 -11.63 -4.62
C VAL A 154 -5.65 -10.26 -3.94
N HIS A 155 -6.22 -9.22 -4.60
CA HIS A 155 -6.31 -7.88 -4.03
C HIS A 155 -6.99 -7.86 -2.66
N TYR A 156 -8.20 -8.45 -2.54
CA TYR A 156 -8.93 -8.46 -1.28
C TYR A 156 -8.28 -9.33 -0.22
N SER A 157 -7.56 -10.37 -0.60
CA SER A 157 -6.77 -11.18 0.32
C SER A 157 -5.62 -10.38 0.93
N VAL A 158 -4.86 -9.65 0.10
CA VAL A 158 -3.79 -8.76 0.56
C VAL A 158 -4.35 -7.68 1.49
N LYS A 159 -5.44 -7.02 1.09
CA LYS A 159 -6.13 -6.03 1.90
C LYS A 159 -6.63 -6.59 3.23
N GLY A 160 -7.14 -7.83 3.25
CA GLY A 160 -7.63 -8.51 4.45
C GLY A 160 -6.53 -8.83 5.46
N ILE A 161 -5.31 -9.11 4.99
CA ILE A 161 -4.19 -9.44 5.87
C ILE A 161 -3.35 -8.22 6.30
N GLU A 162 -3.59 -7.01 5.75
CA GLU A 162 -2.87 -5.77 6.17
C GLU A 162 -2.86 -5.59 7.69
N THR A 163 -4.03 -5.61 8.32
CA THR A 163 -4.14 -5.36 9.77
C THR A 163 -3.40 -6.38 10.62
N PRO A 164 -3.59 -7.71 10.45
CA PRO A 164 -2.82 -8.68 11.22
C PRO A 164 -1.33 -8.67 10.88
N TYR A 165 -0.93 -8.34 9.64
CA TYR A 165 0.47 -8.17 9.26
C TYR A 165 1.12 -6.99 9.99
N ILE A 166 0.48 -5.81 9.96
CA ILE A 166 0.96 -4.60 10.65
C ILE A 166 1.10 -4.83 12.15
N ARG A 167 0.16 -5.58 12.75
CA ARG A 167 0.17 -5.88 14.19
C ARG A 167 1.13 -7.00 14.58
N GLY A 168 1.80 -7.63 13.60
CA GLY A 168 2.69 -8.76 13.86
C GLY A 168 1.96 -10.03 14.32
N HIS A 169 0.68 -10.18 13.98
CA HIS A 169 -0.10 -11.39 14.33
C HIS A 169 0.16 -12.54 13.35
N ILE A 170 0.61 -12.24 12.13
CA ILE A 170 0.96 -13.26 11.13
C ILE A 170 2.41 -13.65 11.35
N GLY A 171 2.63 -14.92 11.68
CA GLY A 171 3.98 -15.47 11.85
C GLY A 171 4.73 -14.91 13.07
N ALA A 172 4.01 -14.49 14.13
CA ALA A 172 4.60 -13.85 15.32
C ALA A 172 5.75 -14.63 15.97
N ASN A 173 5.77 -15.96 15.81
CA ASN A 173 6.78 -16.87 16.38
C ASN A 173 7.72 -17.48 15.30
N LEU A 174 7.64 -17.00 14.06
CA LEU A 174 8.46 -17.48 12.95
C LEU A 174 9.46 -16.41 12.56
N ASP A 175 10.63 -16.82 12.09
CA ASP A 175 11.50 -15.87 11.41
C ASP A 175 10.89 -15.46 10.04
N ASP A 176 11.37 -14.35 9.51
CA ASP A 176 10.81 -13.77 8.30
C ASP A 176 10.91 -14.71 7.09
N ALA A 177 12.02 -15.44 6.95
CA ALA A 177 12.24 -16.36 5.83
C ALA A 177 11.28 -17.56 5.88
N VAL A 178 11.02 -18.10 7.09
CA VAL A 178 10.06 -19.19 7.28
C VAL A 178 8.66 -18.72 7.00
N ARG A 179 8.26 -17.55 7.52
CA ARG A 179 6.95 -16.94 7.27
C ARG A 179 6.73 -16.74 5.76
N ASP A 180 7.70 -16.17 5.07
CA ASP A 180 7.63 -15.88 3.64
C ASP A 180 7.49 -17.18 2.82
N THR A 181 8.17 -18.26 3.23
CA THR A 181 7.99 -19.56 2.59
C THR A 181 6.55 -20.07 2.71
N TYR A 182 5.89 -19.91 3.87
CA TYR A 182 4.49 -20.34 4.05
C TYR A 182 3.53 -19.49 3.23
N VAL A 183 3.71 -18.16 3.22
CA VAL A 183 2.87 -17.23 2.45
C VAL A 183 3.00 -17.54 0.95
N THR A 184 4.22 -17.68 0.46
CA THR A 184 4.51 -18.03 -0.94
C THR A 184 3.83 -19.34 -1.34
N ARG A 185 3.95 -20.39 -0.54
CA ARG A 185 3.29 -21.68 -0.82
C ARG A 185 1.79 -21.57 -0.87
N LEU A 186 1.19 -20.82 0.04
CA LEU A 186 -0.26 -20.63 0.07
C LEU A 186 -0.75 -19.89 -1.18
N VAL A 187 -0.12 -18.76 -1.50
CA VAL A 187 -0.50 -17.92 -2.64
C VAL A 187 -0.29 -18.65 -3.96
N LEU A 188 0.91 -19.16 -4.19
CA LEU A 188 1.24 -19.82 -5.45
C LEU A 188 0.53 -21.18 -5.57
N GLY A 189 0.32 -21.90 -4.48
CA GLY A 189 -0.45 -23.15 -4.47
C GLY A 189 -1.91 -22.96 -4.87
N ALA A 190 -2.52 -21.82 -4.49
CA ALA A 190 -3.87 -21.48 -4.88
C ALA A 190 -4.00 -21.15 -6.39
N LEU A 191 -2.89 -20.74 -7.03
CA LEU A 191 -2.83 -20.44 -8.46
C LEU A 191 -2.44 -21.66 -9.33
N ALA A 192 -2.41 -22.86 -8.74
CA ALA A 192 -2.02 -24.12 -9.40
C ALA A 192 -0.67 -24.04 -10.13
N VAL A 193 0.29 -23.31 -9.56
CA VAL A 193 1.65 -23.24 -10.07
C VAL A 193 2.27 -24.63 -9.99
N SER A 194 2.78 -25.16 -11.11
CA SER A 194 3.53 -26.41 -11.11
C SER A 194 4.85 -26.24 -10.37
N TYR A 195 4.88 -26.62 -9.09
CA TYR A 195 6.07 -26.55 -8.27
C TYR A 195 7.11 -27.62 -8.63
N THR A 196 7.92 -27.34 -9.65
CA THR A 196 9.10 -28.18 -9.94
C THR A 196 10.37 -27.72 -9.19
N HIS A 197 10.36 -26.56 -8.50
CA HIS A 197 11.58 -25.95 -7.96
C HIS A 197 11.60 -25.54 -6.49
N LEU A 198 10.53 -25.78 -5.71
CA LEU A 198 10.59 -25.54 -4.26
C LEU A 198 11.07 -26.80 -3.53
N THR A 199 12.39 -27.03 -3.54
CA THR A 199 13.02 -27.96 -2.60
C THR A 199 13.01 -27.34 -1.21
N LEU A 200 12.43 -28.06 -0.25
CA LEU A 200 12.55 -27.69 1.17
C LEU A 200 14.03 -27.70 1.57
N PRO A 201 14.51 -26.70 2.31
CA PRO A 201 15.72 -26.89 3.08
C PRO A 201 15.45 -27.99 4.11
N THR A 202 16.21 -29.07 4.04
CA THR A 202 16.25 -30.16 5.02
C THR A 202 16.83 -29.70 6.33
#